data_619e380bb8f8775d49a70f13379b36ae
#
_entry.id   619e380bb8f8775d49a70f13379b36ae
#
_cell.length_a   1.000
_cell.length_b   1.000
_cell.length_c   1.000
_cell.angle_alpha   90.00
_cell.angle_beta   90.00
_cell.angle_gamma   90.00
#
_symmetry.space_group_name_H-M   'P 1'
#
loop_
_entity.id
_entity.type
_entity.pdbx_description
1 polymer ?
#
loop_
_entity_poly.entity_id
_entity_poly.type
_entity_poly.pdbx_seq_one_letter_code
_entity_poly.pdbx_strand_id
1 'polypeptide(L)'
;TAIRLYKATQNPAYLDWFKKNVDWYTQTGMINTDIYQIEDGTKDDCTPNRNAHYTYNQGVAIAVLAEMYLQTNDKSYLELAEKIADATITTRLVTD
;
A
#
# COMPACT_ATOMS: atom_id res chain seq x y z
N THR A 1 -4.68 -9.77 -2.46
CA THR A 1 -5.39 -10.90 -3.12
C THR A 1 -5.65 -10.63 -4.59
N ALA A 2 -6.12 -9.43 -4.95
CA ALA A 2 -6.43 -9.10 -6.34
C ALA A 2 -5.21 -9.26 -7.27
N ILE A 3 -4.03 -8.79 -6.85
CA ILE A 3 -2.83 -8.91 -7.68
C ILE A 3 -2.39 -10.37 -7.85
N ARG A 4 -2.57 -11.20 -6.84
CA ARG A 4 -2.27 -12.63 -6.93
C ARG A 4 -3.23 -13.35 -7.88
N LEU A 5 -4.50 -12.98 -7.85
CA LEU A 5 -5.49 -13.51 -8.77
C LEU A 5 -5.18 -13.11 -10.21
N TYR A 6 -4.77 -11.86 -10.42
CA TYR A 6 -4.33 -11.42 -11.74
C TYR A 6 -3.12 -12.23 -12.22
N LYS A 7 -2.13 -12.40 -11.35
CA LYS A 7 -0.91 -13.15 -11.69
C LYS A 7 -1.23 -14.58 -12.09
N ALA A 8 -2.18 -15.23 -11.41
CA ALA A 8 -2.55 -16.61 -11.66
C ALA A 8 -3.43 -16.78 -12.91
N THR A 9 -4.32 -15.83 -13.17
CA THR A 9 -5.36 -15.97 -14.21
C THR A 9 -5.16 -15.07 -15.42
N GLN A 10 -4.37 -13.99 -15.29
CA GLN A 10 -4.19 -12.93 -16.30
C GLN A 10 -5.52 -12.26 -16.70
N ASN A 11 -6.52 -12.32 -15.82
CA ASN A 11 -7.80 -11.67 -16.07
C ASN A 11 -7.72 -10.18 -15.71
N PRO A 12 -7.91 -9.26 -16.68
CA PRO A 12 -7.78 -7.82 -16.43
C PRO A 12 -8.69 -7.27 -15.33
N ALA A 13 -9.80 -7.93 -15.04
CA ALA A 13 -10.71 -7.50 -13.99
C ALA A 13 -10.03 -7.44 -12.61
N TYR A 14 -9.13 -8.39 -12.31
CA TYR A 14 -8.40 -8.38 -11.04
C TYR A 14 -7.41 -7.22 -10.97
N LEU A 15 -6.78 -6.88 -12.07
CA LEU A 15 -5.89 -5.73 -12.15
C LEU A 15 -6.65 -4.42 -11.93
N ASP A 16 -7.82 -4.29 -12.54
CA ASP A 16 -8.67 -3.10 -12.35
C ASP A 16 -9.12 -2.96 -10.90
N TRP A 17 -9.49 -4.05 -10.24
CA TRP A 17 -9.84 -4.03 -8.82
C TRP A 17 -8.66 -3.58 -7.96
N PHE A 18 -7.46 -4.06 -8.27
CA PHE A 18 -6.26 -3.64 -7.55
C PHE A 18 -6.05 -2.11 -7.68
N LYS A 19 -6.15 -1.59 -8.90
CA LYS A 19 -5.98 -0.15 -9.13
C LYS A 19 -7.01 0.67 -8.37
N LYS A 20 -8.27 0.23 -8.35
CA LYS A 20 -9.32 0.88 -7.57
C LYS A 20 -9.02 0.90 -6.08
N ASN A 21 -8.50 -0.21 -5.55
CA ASN A 21 -8.11 -0.28 -4.14
C ASN A 21 -6.99 0.70 -3.82
N VAL A 22 -5.95 0.78 -4.63
CA VAL A 22 -4.84 1.71 -4.42
C VAL A 22 -5.33 3.15 -4.48
N ASP A 23 -6.17 3.48 -5.46
CA ASP A 23 -6.75 4.81 -5.59
C ASP A 23 -7.58 5.18 -4.36
N TRP A 24 -8.40 4.26 -3.86
CA TRP A 24 -9.20 4.49 -2.66
C TRP A 24 -8.31 4.75 -1.45
N TYR A 25 -7.27 3.94 -1.23
CA TYR A 25 -6.33 4.13 -0.13
C TYR A 25 -5.63 5.49 -0.21
N THR A 26 -5.28 5.92 -1.42
CA THR A 26 -4.62 7.21 -1.63
C THR A 26 -5.58 8.37 -1.38
N GLN A 27 -6.79 8.30 -1.94
CA GLN A 27 -7.79 9.37 -1.83
C GLN A 27 -8.31 9.56 -0.41
N THR A 28 -8.48 8.47 0.33
CA THR A 28 -9.01 8.54 1.70
C THR A 28 -7.96 8.83 2.75
N GLY A 29 -6.68 8.82 2.38
CA GLY A 29 -5.57 9.05 3.30
C GLY A 29 -5.16 7.81 4.08
N MET A 30 -5.64 6.62 3.72
CA MET A 30 -5.16 5.36 4.32
C MET A 30 -3.68 5.15 4.03
N ILE A 31 -3.20 5.58 2.86
CA ILE A 31 -1.78 5.77 2.62
C ILE A 31 -1.48 7.21 3.04
N ASN A 32 -0.89 7.38 4.20
CA ASN A 32 -0.59 8.71 4.74
C ASN A 32 0.68 9.25 4.08
N THR A 33 0.51 10.12 3.09
CA THR A 33 1.62 10.65 2.30
C THR A 33 2.49 11.66 3.04
N ASP A 34 2.04 12.14 4.20
CA ASP A 34 2.89 13.01 5.03
C ASP A 34 4.03 12.22 5.67
N ILE A 35 3.80 10.98 6.03
CA ILE A 35 4.77 10.12 6.69
C ILE A 35 5.05 8.81 5.94
N TYR A 36 4.38 8.58 4.81
CA TYR A 36 4.46 7.37 3.98
C TYR A 36 4.26 6.09 4.78
N GLN A 37 3.20 6.08 5.59
CA GLN A 37 2.77 4.91 6.36
C GLN A 37 1.32 4.56 6.02
N ILE A 38 1.00 3.28 6.13
CA ILE A 38 -0.36 2.79 5.91
C ILE A 38 -1.10 2.85 7.25
N GLU A 39 -2.27 3.48 7.25
CA GLU A 39 -3.12 3.53 8.42
C GLU A 39 -3.74 2.16 8.71
N ASP A 40 -3.98 1.85 9.98
CA ASP A 40 -4.48 0.54 10.39
C ASP A 40 -5.95 0.32 10.04
N GLY A 41 -6.76 1.36 10.13
CA GLY A 41 -8.19 1.24 9.86
C GLY A 41 -8.85 2.59 9.70
N THR A 42 -10.17 2.57 9.58
CA THR A 42 -10.97 3.78 9.42
C THR A 42 -11.90 3.97 10.63
N LYS A 43 -12.31 5.23 10.84
CA LYS A 43 -13.38 5.57 11.77
C LYS A 43 -14.74 5.30 11.11
N ASP A 44 -15.84 5.49 11.87
CA ASP A 44 -17.19 5.27 11.38
C ASP A 44 -17.55 6.15 10.18
N ASP A 45 -16.90 7.30 10.02
CA ASP A 45 -17.09 8.22 8.89
C ASP A 45 -16.17 7.89 7.70
N CYS A 46 -15.50 6.76 7.72
CA CYS A 46 -14.57 6.30 6.67
C CYS A 46 -13.29 7.14 6.54
N THR A 47 -12.94 7.92 7.56
CA THR A 47 -11.64 8.59 7.60
C THR A 47 -10.60 7.72 8.32
N PRO A 48 -9.29 7.88 8.02
CA PRO A 48 -8.25 7.10 8.69
C PRO A 48 -8.22 7.35 10.19
N ASN A 49 -7.98 6.31 10.98
CA ASN A 49 -8.00 6.45 12.44
C ASN A 49 -6.73 7.06 13.04
N ARG A 50 -5.65 7.16 12.32
CA ARG A 50 -4.42 7.86 12.72
C ARG A 50 -3.79 7.41 14.05
N ASN A 51 -4.15 6.24 14.57
CA ASN A 51 -3.66 5.78 15.88
C ASN A 51 -2.28 5.12 15.77
N ALA A 52 -2.22 3.91 15.25
CA ALA A 52 -1.00 3.13 15.20
C ALA A 52 -0.65 2.75 13.76
N HIS A 53 0.65 2.66 13.48
CA HIS A 53 1.16 2.24 12.17
C HIS A 53 1.94 0.96 12.38
N TYR A 54 1.27 -0.18 12.23
CA TYR A 54 1.87 -1.49 12.45
C TYR A 54 2.78 -1.89 11.29
N THR A 55 3.91 -2.51 11.60
CA THR A 55 4.89 -2.93 10.59
C THR A 55 4.31 -3.95 9.61
N TYR A 56 3.40 -4.83 10.06
CA TYR A 56 2.82 -5.81 9.15
C TYR A 56 2.01 -5.17 8.03
N ASN A 57 1.33 -4.05 8.30
CA ASN A 57 0.59 -3.30 7.27
C ASN A 57 1.53 -2.70 6.23
N GLN A 58 2.67 -2.18 6.70
CA GLN A 58 3.68 -1.61 5.82
C GLN A 58 4.30 -2.70 4.94
N GLY A 59 4.64 -3.84 5.53
CA GLY A 59 5.22 -4.96 4.79
C GLY A 59 4.30 -5.51 3.70
N VAL A 60 3.01 -5.67 4.01
CA VAL A 60 2.02 -6.12 3.03
C VAL A 60 1.90 -5.13 1.88
N ALA A 61 1.81 -3.84 2.19
CA ALA A 61 1.70 -2.79 1.17
C ALA A 61 2.93 -2.77 0.24
N ILE A 62 4.13 -2.87 0.81
CA ILE A 62 5.37 -2.91 0.03
C ILE A 62 5.37 -4.10 -0.92
N ALA A 63 5.02 -5.28 -0.44
CA ALA A 63 4.99 -6.50 -1.25
C ALA A 63 3.98 -6.40 -2.39
N VAL A 64 2.80 -5.88 -2.12
CA VAL A 64 1.73 -5.75 -3.12
C VAL A 64 2.10 -4.72 -4.18
N LEU A 65 2.66 -3.57 -3.76
CA LEU A 65 3.08 -2.52 -4.71
C LEU A 65 4.24 -2.99 -5.57
N ALA A 66 5.19 -3.72 -5.01
CA ALA A 66 6.30 -4.29 -5.77
C ALA A 66 5.79 -5.29 -6.83
N GLU A 67 4.85 -6.15 -6.47
CA GLU A 67 4.24 -7.10 -7.40
C GLU A 67 3.49 -6.36 -8.51
N MET A 68 2.77 -5.29 -8.18
CA MET A 68 2.08 -4.47 -9.17
C MET A 68 3.05 -3.84 -10.17
N TYR A 69 4.20 -3.37 -9.68
CA TYR A 69 5.26 -2.88 -10.57
C TYR A 69 5.74 -3.97 -11.53
N LEU A 70 5.96 -5.18 -11.04
CA LEU A 70 6.41 -6.30 -11.88
C LEU A 70 5.38 -6.66 -12.96
N GLN A 71 4.09 -6.52 -12.67
CA GLN A 71 3.03 -6.84 -13.62
C GLN A 71 2.76 -5.74 -14.64
N THR A 72 2.97 -4.47 -14.29
CA THR A 72 2.60 -3.32 -15.12
C THR A 72 3.77 -2.52 -15.64
N ASN A 73 4.95 -2.65 -15.07
CA ASN A 73 6.14 -1.80 -15.30
C ASN A 73 5.89 -0.32 -15.00
N ASP A 74 4.88 0.00 -14.19
CA ASP A 74 4.59 1.36 -13.78
C ASP A 74 5.45 1.71 -12.56
N LYS A 75 6.45 2.55 -12.77
CA LYS A 75 7.42 2.91 -11.73
C LYS A 75 6.81 3.66 -10.55
N SER A 76 5.65 4.25 -10.71
CA SER A 76 4.99 4.94 -9.59
C SER A 76 4.69 4.00 -8.43
N TYR A 77 4.36 2.75 -8.71
CA TYR A 77 4.16 1.74 -7.66
C TYR A 77 5.46 1.40 -6.94
N LEU A 78 6.56 1.27 -7.69
CA LEU A 78 7.87 1.02 -7.09
C LEU A 78 8.33 2.18 -6.21
N GLU A 79 8.17 3.40 -6.68
CA GLU A 79 8.53 4.60 -5.93
C GLU A 79 7.75 4.72 -4.63
N LEU A 80 6.44 4.45 -4.66
CA LEU A 80 5.62 4.45 -3.46
C LEU A 80 6.06 3.36 -2.48
N ALA A 81 6.35 2.17 -2.97
CA ALA A 81 6.86 1.07 -2.13
C ALA A 81 8.18 1.44 -1.46
N GLU A 82 9.09 2.06 -2.20
CA GLU A 82 10.38 2.51 -1.65
C GLU A 82 10.21 3.57 -0.56
N LYS A 83 9.31 4.53 -0.76
CA LYS A 83 9.04 5.56 0.23
C LYS A 83 8.46 4.97 1.52
N ILE A 84 7.55 4.01 1.40
CA ILE A 84 6.98 3.32 2.55
C ILE A 84 8.07 2.52 3.28
N ALA A 85 8.92 1.81 2.53
CA ALA A 85 10.02 1.04 3.11
C ALA A 85 11.01 1.94 3.84
N ASP A 86 11.42 3.04 3.23
CA ASP A 86 12.36 3.99 3.85
C ASP A 86 11.78 4.59 5.12
N ALA A 87 10.52 4.99 5.10
CA ALA A 87 9.85 5.55 6.27
C ALA A 87 9.75 4.52 7.39
N THR A 88 9.46 3.27 7.06
CA THR A 88 9.36 2.18 8.03
C THR A 88 10.72 1.90 8.69
N ILE A 89 11.78 1.81 7.90
CA ILE A 89 13.13 1.60 8.42
C ILE A 89 13.53 2.76 9.34
N THR A 90 13.30 3.99 8.91
CA THR A 90 13.67 5.16 9.68
C THR A 90 12.93 5.27 11.01
N THR A 91 11.63 4.99 11.01
CA THR A 91 10.79 5.23 12.21
C THR A 91 10.68 4.01 13.12
N ARG A 92 10.88 2.80 12.60
CA ARG A 92 10.64 1.57 13.38
C ARG A 92 11.92 0.89 13.84
N LEU A 93 12.94 0.82 12.96
CA LEU A 93 14.15 0.09 13.27
C LEU A 93 15.18 0.93 14.04
N VAL A 94 15.15 2.25 13.87
CA VAL A 94 16.11 3.15 14.54
C VAL A 94 15.73 3.40 16.00
N THR A 95 14.45 3.33 16.33
CA THR A 95 13.97 3.62 17.69
C THR A 95 13.98 2.41 18.62
N ASP A 96 14.19 1.24 18.08
CA ASP A 96 14.28 0.02 18.87
C ASP A 96 15.72 -0.21 19.32
#